data_aa34512198350ed5d18c92ea11a524f8
#
_entry.id   aa34512198350ed5d18c92ea11a524f8
#
_cell.length_a   1.000
_cell.length_b   1.000
_cell.length_c   1.000
_cell.angle_alpha   90.00
_cell.angle_beta   90.00
_cell.angle_gamma   90.00
#
_symmetry.space_group_name_H-M   'P 1'
#
loop_
_entity.id
_entity.type
_entity.pdbx_description
1 polymer ?
#
loop_
_entity_poly.entity_id
_entity_poly.type
_entity_poly.pdbx_seq_one_letter_code
_entity_poly.pdbx_strand_id
1 'polypeptide(L)'
;MVIFAARKSQDIFMKEILKHYEERKPEIVFSWNDTETEAKGWVVINSLRGGAAGGGTRMHLGVNQNEVESLAKTMEIKFTVSGPQIGGAKSGINFDPNDPRKRGVLERWYAAVTPLLKHYYGTGGDMNVDEIHEVIPITEENGVWHPQEGVFTGHFKPNEAQKVHRIGNLRQGVSQIVEDINISPDIHRKYRVADLITGYGVSESVRHFYNIYGGDISGKRVIIQGWGNVGAAAAY
;
A
#
# COMPACT_ATOMS: atom_id res chain seq x y z
N MET A 1 9.73 -42.52 7.05
CA MET A 1 8.72 -42.49 5.96
C MET A 1 7.47 -41.68 6.29
N VAL A 2 7.01 -41.61 7.52
CA VAL A 2 5.78 -40.85 7.92
C VAL A 2 5.93 -39.33 7.84
N ILE A 3 7.11 -38.77 8.15
CA ILE A 3 7.35 -37.31 8.15
C ILE A 3 7.32 -36.71 6.73
N PHE A 4 7.78 -37.43 5.71
CA PHE A 4 7.74 -37.01 4.32
C PHE A 4 6.32 -37.00 3.72
N ALA A 5 5.48 -37.96 4.13
CA ALA A 5 4.08 -38.01 3.67
C ALA A 5 3.23 -36.89 4.28
N ALA A 6 3.44 -36.56 5.55
CA ALA A 6 2.77 -35.45 6.22
C ALA A 6 3.14 -34.07 5.61
N ARG A 7 4.42 -33.86 5.28
CA ARG A 7 4.87 -32.62 4.58
C ARG A 7 4.23 -32.49 3.20
N LYS A 8 4.20 -33.55 2.42
CA LYS A 8 3.61 -33.55 1.08
C LYS A 8 2.10 -33.30 1.08
N SER A 9 1.37 -33.80 2.09
CA SER A 9 -0.06 -33.51 2.25
C SER A 9 -0.33 -32.07 2.70
N GLN A 10 0.51 -31.51 3.57
CA GLN A 10 0.43 -30.10 3.95
C GLN A 10 0.72 -29.16 2.78
N ASP A 11 1.71 -29.48 1.94
CA ASP A 11 2.04 -28.69 0.75
C ASP A 11 0.90 -28.71 -0.29
N ILE A 12 0.22 -29.85 -0.46
CA ILE A 12 -0.94 -29.96 -1.35
C ILE A 12 -2.11 -29.13 -0.79
N PHE A 13 -2.42 -29.26 0.49
CA PHE A 13 -3.48 -28.53 1.17
C PHE A 13 -3.27 -27.01 1.12
N MET A 14 -2.04 -26.55 1.36
CA MET A 14 -1.69 -25.12 1.25
C MET A 14 -1.84 -24.60 -0.18
N LYS A 15 -1.45 -25.39 -1.19
CA LYS A 15 -1.63 -25.02 -2.60
C LYS A 15 -3.09 -24.89 -2.99
N GLU A 16 -3.95 -25.78 -2.49
CA GLU A 16 -5.39 -25.71 -2.74
C GLU A 16 -6.03 -24.47 -2.08
N ILE A 17 -5.63 -24.14 -0.84
CA ILE A 17 -6.09 -22.92 -0.16
C ILE A 17 -5.66 -21.67 -0.93
N LEU A 18 -4.40 -21.60 -1.35
CA LEU A 18 -3.89 -20.48 -2.13
C LEU A 18 -4.62 -20.32 -3.46
N LYS A 19 -4.81 -21.44 -4.17
CA LYS A 19 -5.57 -21.44 -5.42
C LYS A 19 -7.00 -20.94 -5.23
N HIS A 20 -7.70 -21.45 -4.21
CA HIS A 20 -9.05 -20.99 -3.89
C HIS A 20 -9.10 -19.50 -3.52
N TYR A 21 -8.08 -19.00 -2.80
CA TYR A 21 -7.95 -17.58 -2.50
C TYR A 21 -7.70 -16.74 -3.76
N GLU A 22 -6.84 -17.21 -4.67
CA GLU A 22 -6.54 -16.54 -5.94
C GLU A 22 -7.77 -16.47 -6.86
N GLU A 23 -8.59 -17.51 -6.86
CA GLU A 23 -9.82 -17.59 -7.66
C GLU A 23 -11.00 -16.78 -7.07
N ARG A 24 -10.90 -16.36 -5.81
CA ARG A 24 -11.94 -15.57 -5.15
C ARG A 24 -12.13 -14.23 -5.87
N LYS A 25 -13.40 -13.91 -6.17
CA LYS A 25 -13.76 -12.60 -6.75
C LYS A 25 -13.71 -11.51 -5.68
N PRO A 26 -13.29 -10.29 -6.05
CA PRO A 26 -13.34 -9.14 -5.15
C PRO A 26 -14.78 -8.79 -4.78
N GLU A 27 -14.96 -8.22 -3.59
CA GLU A 27 -16.28 -7.77 -3.13
C GLU A 27 -16.75 -6.52 -3.86
N ILE A 28 -15.82 -5.60 -4.19
CA ILE A 28 -16.14 -4.35 -4.87
C ILE A 28 -15.12 -4.08 -5.98
N VAL A 29 -15.65 -3.73 -7.15
CA VAL A 29 -14.86 -3.17 -8.25
C VAL A 29 -15.51 -1.85 -8.66
N PHE A 30 -14.75 -0.77 -8.51
CA PHE A 30 -15.11 0.55 -9.01
C PHE A 30 -14.27 0.83 -10.26
N SER A 31 -14.91 1.21 -11.35
CA SER A 31 -14.27 1.58 -12.62
C SER A 31 -14.58 3.03 -12.95
N TRP A 32 -13.58 3.74 -13.45
CA TRP A 32 -13.69 5.14 -13.79
C TRP A 32 -13.02 5.43 -15.13
N ASN A 33 -13.62 6.31 -15.90
CA ASN A 33 -13.03 6.90 -17.08
C ASN A 33 -12.95 8.41 -16.88
N ASP A 34 -11.79 8.98 -17.16
CA ASP A 34 -11.62 10.43 -17.10
C ASP A 34 -12.48 11.12 -18.16
N THR A 35 -13.02 12.28 -17.84
CA THR A 35 -13.86 13.06 -18.74
C THR A 35 -13.06 13.99 -19.63
N GLU A 36 -11.80 14.23 -19.33
CA GLU A 36 -10.96 15.20 -20.03
C GLU A 36 -9.75 14.56 -20.73
N THR A 37 -9.40 13.33 -20.36
CA THR A 37 -8.27 12.61 -20.93
C THR A 37 -8.63 11.15 -21.23
N GLU A 38 -7.68 10.41 -21.78
CA GLU A 38 -7.78 8.96 -22.01
C GLU A 38 -7.60 8.11 -20.75
N ALA A 39 -7.38 8.73 -19.58
CA ALA A 39 -7.12 8.02 -18.34
C ALA A 39 -8.29 7.13 -17.92
N LYS A 40 -7.96 5.94 -17.43
CA LYS A 40 -8.90 4.99 -16.84
C LYS A 40 -8.40 4.58 -15.47
N GLY A 41 -9.32 4.41 -14.52
CA GLY A 41 -8.95 4.03 -13.16
C GLY A 41 -9.83 2.92 -12.59
N TRP A 42 -9.28 2.16 -11.67
CA TRP A 42 -9.97 1.11 -10.93
C TRP A 42 -9.63 1.19 -9.46
N VAL A 43 -10.64 1.01 -8.60
CA VAL A 43 -10.45 0.56 -7.21
C VAL A 43 -10.97 -0.85 -7.13
N VAL A 44 -10.15 -1.77 -6.67
CA VAL A 44 -10.55 -3.14 -6.36
C VAL A 44 -10.40 -3.37 -4.88
N ILE A 45 -11.50 -3.77 -4.24
CA ILE A 45 -11.55 -4.16 -2.83
C ILE A 45 -11.78 -5.68 -2.79
N ASN A 46 -10.75 -6.42 -2.38
CA ASN A 46 -10.82 -7.88 -2.30
C ASN A 46 -11.80 -8.34 -1.24
N SER A 47 -11.78 -7.69 -0.07
CA SER A 47 -12.81 -7.87 0.97
C SER A 47 -12.89 -6.65 1.87
N LEU A 48 -14.03 -6.48 2.56
CA LEU A 48 -14.22 -5.52 3.64
C LEU A 48 -14.04 -6.18 5.02
N ARG A 49 -13.12 -7.14 5.11
CA ARG A 49 -12.79 -7.79 6.38
C ARG A 49 -12.49 -6.74 7.45
N GLY A 50 -13.10 -6.88 8.64
CA GLY A 50 -12.92 -5.91 9.72
C GLY A 50 -13.57 -4.55 9.46
N GLY A 51 -14.41 -4.41 8.42
CA GLY A 51 -15.19 -3.21 8.12
C GLY A 51 -14.48 -2.18 7.24
N ALA A 52 -13.27 -2.46 6.77
CA ALA A 52 -12.52 -1.57 5.87
C ALA A 52 -11.53 -2.34 5.00
N ALA A 53 -10.98 -1.67 4.01
CA ALA A 53 -9.90 -2.18 3.16
C ALA A 53 -8.85 -1.10 2.89
N GLY A 54 -7.60 -1.51 2.67
CA GLY A 54 -6.49 -0.59 2.43
C GLY A 54 -5.62 -0.99 1.24
N GLY A 55 -5.05 0.01 0.58
CA GLY A 55 -4.08 -0.16 -0.50
C GLY A 55 -3.86 1.11 -1.31
N GLY A 56 -2.61 1.37 -1.69
CA GLY A 56 -2.20 2.59 -2.38
C GLY A 56 -2.69 2.69 -3.82
N THR A 57 -2.58 3.89 -4.37
CA THR A 57 -2.88 4.20 -5.78
C THR A 57 -1.59 4.21 -6.59
N ARG A 58 -1.55 3.47 -7.71
CA ARG A 58 -0.46 3.52 -8.68
C ARG A 58 -0.88 4.10 -10.00
N MET A 59 0.07 4.62 -10.76
CA MET A 59 -0.16 5.12 -12.10
C MET A 59 0.96 4.67 -13.05
N HIS A 60 0.60 4.01 -14.12
CA HIS A 60 1.48 3.79 -15.28
C HIS A 60 0.67 3.38 -16.50
N LEU A 61 1.26 3.50 -17.67
CA LEU A 61 0.66 2.99 -18.91
C LEU A 61 0.51 1.46 -18.83
N GLY A 62 -0.67 0.95 -19.20
CA GLY A 62 -0.96 -0.48 -19.21
C GLY A 62 -1.59 -1.01 -17.93
N VAL A 63 -1.74 -0.21 -16.87
CA VAL A 63 -2.54 -0.61 -15.69
C VAL A 63 -3.92 -1.07 -16.15
N ASN A 64 -4.35 -2.19 -15.60
CA ASN A 64 -5.67 -2.73 -15.88
C ASN A 64 -6.29 -3.34 -14.62
N GLN A 65 -7.57 -3.68 -14.68
CA GLN A 65 -8.31 -4.21 -13.54
C GLN A 65 -7.67 -5.49 -12.97
N ASN A 66 -7.13 -6.38 -13.80
CA ASN A 66 -6.55 -7.65 -13.33
C ASN A 66 -5.29 -7.42 -12.49
N GLU A 67 -4.44 -6.46 -12.89
CA GLU A 67 -3.29 -6.06 -12.10
C GLU A 67 -3.73 -5.50 -10.74
N VAL A 68 -4.70 -4.59 -10.74
CA VAL A 68 -5.23 -3.98 -9.52
C VAL A 68 -5.85 -5.03 -8.59
N GLU A 69 -6.58 -6.01 -9.14
CA GLU A 69 -7.15 -7.13 -8.37
C GLU A 69 -6.07 -8.01 -7.73
N SER A 70 -5.04 -8.38 -8.48
CA SER A 70 -3.92 -9.17 -7.97
C SER A 70 -3.22 -8.46 -6.80
N LEU A 71 -3.03 -7.14 -6.93
CA LEU A 71 -2.43 -6.33 -5.87
C LEU A 71 -3.35 -6.17 -4.66
N ALA A 72 -4.66 -6.05 -4.84
CA ALA A 72 -5.61 -6.00 -3.74
C ALA A 72 -5.57 -7.30 -2.90
N LYS A 73 -5.45 -8.45 -3.55
CA LYS A 73 -5.24 -9.76 -2.88
C LYS A 73 -3.93 -9.78 -2.09
N THR A 74 -2.85 -9.29 -2.69
CA THR A 74 -1.54 -9.16 -2.02
C THR A 74 -1.63 -8.26 -0.78
N MET A 75 -2.34 -7.13 -0.88
CA MET A 75 -2.55 -6.24 0.26
C MET A 75 -3.33 -6.91 1.40
N GLU A 76 -4.33 -7.74 1.09
CA GLU A 76 -5.06 -8.49 2.13
C GLU A 76 -4.16 -9.50 2.86
N ILE A 77 -3.29 -10.20 2.15
CA ILE A 77 -2.27 -11.08 2.76
C ILE A 77 -1.36 -10.26 3.66
N LYS A 78 -0.86 -9.10 3.19
CA LYS A 78 -0.02 -8.20 3.97
C LYS A 78 -0.70 -7.77 5.26
N PHE A 79 -1.96 -7.31 5.21
CA PHE A 79 -2.73 -6.93 6.41
C PHE A 79 -3.08 -8.11 7.30
N THR A 80 -3.16 -9.32 6.77
CA THR A 80 -3.35 -10.52 7.58
C THR A 80 -2.13 -10.84 8.43
N VAL A 81 -0.94 -10.59 7.89
CA VAL A 81 0.34 -10.89 8.57
C VAL A 81 0.75 -9.77 9.53
N SER A 82 0.65 -8.50 9.11
CA SER A 82 1.21 -7.35 9.85
C SER A 82 0.16 -6.42 10.47
N GLY A 83 -1.14 -6.65 10.18
CA GLY A 83 -2.22 -5.76 10.63
C GLY A 83 -2.28 -4.41 9.88
N PRO A 84 -3.29 -3.62 10.16
CA PRO A 84 -4.50 -3.94 10.93
C PRO A 84 -5.34 -5.04 10.29
N GLN A 85 -6.28 -5.64 11.04
CA GLN A 85 -7.12 -6.77 10.58
C GLN A 85 -8.23 -6.29 9.63
N ILE A 86 -7.85 -5.73 8.49
CA ILE A 86 -8.72 -5.22 7.43
C ILE A 86 -8.57 -6.01 6.14
N GLY A 87 -9.47 -5.79 5.20
CA GLY A 87 -9.38 -6.32 3.85
C GLY A 87 -8.32 -5.63 3.01
N GLY A 88 -7.94 -6.27 1.91
CA GLY A 88 -7.03 -5.70 0.93
C GLY A 88 -7.77 -4.92 -0.15
N ALA A 89 -7.21 -3.80 -0.52
CA ALA A 89 -7.64 -3.02 -1.66
C ALA A 89 -6.42 -2.56 -2.47
N LYS A 90 -6.68 -2.12 -3.67
CA LYS A 90 -5.70 -1.41 -4.52
C LYS A 90 -6.43 -0.46 -5.45
N SER A 91 -5.78 0.63 -5.80
CA SER A 91 -6.21 1.41 -6.94
C SER A 91 -5.11 1.59 -7.97
N GLY A 92 -5.52 1.76 -9.22
CA GLY A 92 -4.61 1.93 -10.35
C GLY A 92 -5.21 2.82 -11.41
N ILE A 93 -4.37 3.67 -12.00
CA ILE A 93 -4.74 4.60 -13.06
C ILE A 93 -3.87 4.30 -14.28
N ASN A 94 -4.50 3.95 -15.38
CA ASN A 94 -3.83 3.80 -16.66
C ASN A 94 -3.67 5.18 -17.31
N PHE A 95 -2.52 5.78 -17.09
CA PHE A 95 -2.14 7.07 -17.65
C PHE A 95 -0.62 7.24 -17.60
N ASP A 96 -0.04 8.04 -18.48
CA ASP A 96 1.39 8.34 -18.45
C ASP A 96 1.71 9.24 -17.24
N PRO A 97 2.52 8.78 -16.28
CA PRO A 97 2.86 9.57 -15.10
C PRO A 97 3.72 10.81 -15.40
N ASN A 98 4.30 10.90 -16.60
CA ASN A 98 5.10 12.04 -17.06
C ASN A 98 4.28 13.06 -17.87
N ASP A 99 3.01 12.76 -18.16
CA ASP A 99 2.13 13.68 -18.86
C ASP A 99 1.84 14.93 -18.01
N PRO A 100 1.96 16.15 -18.54
CA PRO A 100 1.69 17.37 -17.80
C PRO A 100 0.24 17.47 -17.27
N ARG A 101 -0.70 16.71 -17.83
CA ARG A 101 -2.10 16.64 -17.35
C ARG A 101 -2.29 15.73 -16.13
N LYS A 102 -1.24 15.03 -15.67
CA LYS A 102 -1.28 14.08 -14.53
C LYS A 102 -2.00 14.65 -13.31
N ARG A 103 -1.69 15.89 -12.93
CA ARG A 103 -2.28 16.52 -11.74
C ARG A 103 -3.80 16.60 -11.86
N GLY A 104 -4.34 17.06 -12.98
CA GLY A 104 -5.78 17.13 -13.21
C GLY A 104 -6.46 15.74 -13.24
N VAL A 105 -5.78 14.73 -13.79
CA VAL A 105 -6.27 13.33 -13.73
C VAL A 105 -6.39 12.86 -12.28
N LEU A 106 -5.38 13.11 -11.44
CA LEU A 106 -5.42 12.75 -10.02
C LEU A 106 -6.52 13.47 -9.26
N GLU A 107 -6.73 14.76 -9.52
CA GLU A 107 -7.78 15.55 -8.90
C GLU A 107 -9.18 14.99 -9.20
N ARG A 108 -9.48 14.70 -10.46
CA ARG A 108 -10.75 14.09 -10.86
C ARG A 108 -10.91 12.66 -10.37
N TRP A 109 -9.81 11.88 -10.36
CA TRP A 109 -9.80 10.55 -9.78
C TRP A 109 -10.16 10.57 -8.30
N TYR A 110 -9.49 11.38 -7.49
CA TYR A 110 -9.75 11.44 -6.05
C TYR A 110 -11.11 12.04 -5.73
N ALA A 111 -11.62 12.97 -6.53
CA ALA A 111 -13.00 13.42 -6.42
C ALA A 111 -14.00 12.26 -6.61
N ALA A 112 -13.79 11.43 -7.63
CA ALA A 112 -14.67 10.28 -7.93
C ALA A 112 -14.64 9.22 -6.84
N VAL A 113 -13.49 8.93 -6.21
CA VAL A 113 -13.35 7.88 -5.19
C VAL A 113 -13.56 8.38 -3.76
N THR A 114 -13.77 9.67 -3.55
CA THR A 114 -14.02 10.28 -2.24
C THR A 114 -15.09 9.56 -1.40
N PRO A 115 -16.23 9.11 -1.95
CA PRO A 115 -17.22 8.37 -1.16
C PRO A 115 -16.66 7.08 -0.54
N LEU A 116 -15.77 6.38 -1.24
CA LEU A 116 -15.13 5.17 -0.74
C LEU A 116 -14.14 5.52 0.38
N LEU A 117 -13.34 6.59 0.17
CA LEU A 117 -12.31 7.06 1.11
C LEU A 117 -12.89 7.57 2.43
N LYS A 118 -14.12 8.06 2.44
CA LYS A 118 -14.81 8.52 3.66
C LYS A 118 -15.34 7.37 4.52
N HIS A 119 -15.63 6.22 3.93
CA HIS A 119 -16.40 5.19 4.62
C HIS A 119 -15.64 3.92 4.95
N TYR A 120 -14.87 3.36 4.02
CA TYR A 120 -14.27 2.03 4.20
C TYR A 120 -13.00 1.76 3.40
N TYR A 121 -12.57 2.67 2.55
CA TYR A 121 -11.34 2.51 1.78
C TYR A 121 -10.27 3.49 2.26
N GLY A 122 -9.07 2.98 2.53
CA GLY A 122 -7.89 3.78 2.79
C GLY A 122 -6.87 3.63 1.67
N THR A 123 -6.35 4.78 1.19
CA THR A 123 -5.34 4.81 0.14
C THR A 123 -4.09 5.56 0.58
N GLY A 124 -3.06 5.51 -0.23
CA GLY A 124 -1.81 6.25 -0.10
C GLY A 124 -1.10 6.28 -1.44
N GLY A 125 0.14 6.74 -1.47
CA GLY A 125 0.98 6.65 -2.64
C GLY A 125 1.42 5.22 -2.96
N ASP A 126 1.75 4.98 -4.22
CA ASP A 126 2.41 3.79 -4.73
C ASP A 126 3.24 4.20 -5.97
N MET A 127 3.46 3.31 -6.92
CA MET A 127 4.25 3.60 -8.11
C MET A 127 3.75 4.85 -8.85
N ASN A 128 4.64 5.84 -8.99
CA ASN A 128 4.43 7.10 -9.69
C ASN A 128 3.29 7.98 -9.13
N VAL A 129 2.84 7.75 -7.91
CA VAL A 129 1.89 8.62 -7.20
C VAL A 129 2.48 8.95 -5.83
N ASP A 130 2.77 10.23 -5.61
CA ASP A 130 3.41 10.72 -4.38
C ASP A 130 2.37 10.91 -3.28
N GLU A 131 2.58 10.25 -2.13
CA GLU A 131 1.65 10.35 -1.01
C GLU A 131 1.58 11.76 -0.42
N ILE A 132 2.73 12.40 -0.27
CA ILE A 132 2.86 13.67 0.44
C ILE A 132 2.45 14.86 -0.43
N HIS A 133 2.83 14.85 -1.71
CA HIS A 133 2.64 16.00 -2.60
C HIS A 133 1.40 15.88 -3.49
N GLU A 134 0.86 14.65 -3.64
CA GLU A 134 -0.29 14.40 -4.52
C GLU A 134 -1.48 13.84 -3.73
N VAL A 135 -1.37 12.66 -3.09
CA VAL A 135 -2.53 11.97 -2.50
C VAL A 135 -3.15 12.78 -1.35
N ILE A 136 -2.33 13.14 -0.36
CA ILE A 136 -2.82 13.83 0.83
C ILE A 136 -3.48 15.17 0.46
N PRO A 137 -2.80 16.11 -0.24
CA PRO A 137 -3.42 17.41 -0.51
C PRO A 137 -4.67 17.30 -1.39
N ILE A 138 -4.67 16.45 -2.43
CA ILE A 138 -5.84 16.32 -3.31
C ILE A 138 -7.04 15.73 -2.57
N THR A 139 -6.83 14.73 -1.72
CA THR A 139 -7.94 14.14 -0.95
C THR A 139 -8.47 15.11 0.11
N GLU A 140 -7.62 15.93 0.71
CA GLU A 140 -8.03 16.97 1.65
C GLU A 140 -8.85 18.07 0.96
N GLU A 141 -8.47 18.51 -0.25
CA GLU A 141 -9.24 19.43 -1.08
C GLU A 141 -10.65 18.89 -1.40
N ASN A 142 -10.81 17.55 -1.49
CA ASN A 142 -12.10 16.88 -1.65
C ASN A 142 -12.84 16.62 -0.32
N GLY A 143 -12.38 17.21 0.79
CA GLY A 143 -13.03 17.12 2.10
C GLY A 143 -12.87 15.77 2.79
N VAL A 144 -11.83 15.02 2.45
CA VAL A 144 -11.35 13.85 3.20
C VAL A 144 -10.29 14.32 4.17
N TRP A 145 -10.40 13.97 5.44
CA TRP A 145 -9.45 14.45 6.46
C TRP A 145 -8.04 13.86 6.31
N HIS A 146 -7.95 12.67 5.74
CA HIS A 146 -6.72 11.99 5.39
C HIS A 146 -7.06 10.82 4.45
N PRO A 147 -6.18 10.41 3.52
CA PRO A 147 -6.43 9.26 2.63
C PRO A 147 -6.80 7.95 3.34
N GLN A 148 -6.47 7.81 4.63
CA GLN A 148 -6.81 6.66 5.47
C GLN A 148 -8.13 6.83 6.25
N GLU A 149 -8.90 7.88 6.03
CA GLU A 149 -10.11 8.18 6.80
C GLU A 149 -11.12 7.03 6.79
N GLY A 150 -11.30 6.38 5.64
CA GLY A 150 -12.22 5.25 5.51
C GLY A 150 -11.83 4.05 6.36
N VAL A 151 -10.52 3.81 6.55
CA VAL A 151 -10.06 2.75 7.47
C VAL A 151 -10.42 3.10 8.91
N PHE A 152 -10.21 4.35 9.32
CA PHE A 152 -10.63 4.77 10.67
C PHE A 152 -12.13 4.65 10.85
N THR A 153 -12.90 5.12 9.90
CA THR A 153 -14.37 5.09 9.95
C THR A 153 -14.91 3.66 9.96
N GLY A 154 -14.46 2.83 9.04
CA GLY A 154 -14.99 1.47 8.86
C GLY A 154 -14.51 0.46 9.90
N HIS A 155 -13.20 0.47 10.20
CA HIS A 155 -12.59 -0.53 11.06
C HIS A 155 -12.62 -0.15 12.55
N PHE A 156 -12.14 1.05 12.88
CA PHE A 156 -12.03 1.45 14.28
C PHE A 156 -13.31 2.06 14.84
N LYS A 157 -14.22 2.53 13.98
CA LYS A 157 -15.51 3.15 14.36
C LYS A 157 -15.36 4.19 15.49
N PRO A 158 -14.42 5.15 15.37
CA PRO A 158 -14.13 6.10 16.42
C PRO A 158 -15.26 7.12 16.58
N ASN A 159 -15.37 7.71 17.76
CA ASN A 159 -16.10 8.98 17.89
C ASN A 159 -15.29 10.12 17.25
N GLU A 160 -15.90 11.29 17.06
CA GLU A 160 -15.27 12.43 16.39
C GLU A 160 -13.94 12.86 17.05
N ALA A 161 -13.87 12.94 18.37
CA ALA A 161 -12.65 13.32 19.09
C ALA A 161 -11.52 12.31 18.86
N GLN A 162 -11.84 11.01 18.89
CA GLN A 162 -10.88 9.95 18.60
C GLN A 162 -10.41 9.99 17.15
N LYS A 163 -11.30 10.29 16.21
CA LYS A 163 -11.00 10.42 14.78
C LYS A 163 -10.02 11.56 14.54
N VAL A 164 -10.31 12.75 15.08
CA VAL A 164 -9.44 13.94 15.00
C VAL A 164 -8.05 13.63 15.53
N HIS A 165 -7.97 13.06 16.74
CA HIS A 165 -6.69 12.75 17.39
C HIS A 165 -5.86 11.74 16.58
N ARG A 166 -6.47 10.63 16.13
CA ARG A 166 -5.77 9.57 15.38
C ARG A 166 -5.29 10.05 14.02
N ILE A 167 -6.13 10.79 13.29
CA ILE A 167 -5.75 11.37 12.00
C ILE A 167 -4.65 12.41 12.19
N GLY A 168 -4.73 13.24 13.22
CA GLY A 168 -3.66 14.19 13.57
C GLY A 168 -2.31 13.50 13.82
N ASN A 169 -2.29 12.42 14.60
CA ASN A 169 -1.07 11.64 14.83
C ASN A 169 -0.52 11.01 13.54
N LEU A 170 -1.39 10.49 12.68
CA LEU A 170 -0.99 9.91 11.41
C LEU A 170 -0.35 10.95 10.48
N ARG A 171 -0.97 12.13 10.36
CA ARG A 171 -0.41 13.25 9.57
C ARG A 171 0.97 13.66 10.06
N GLN A 172 1.14 13.79 11.37
CA GLN A 172 2.45 14.09 11.96
C GLN A 172 3.47 12.98 11.67
N GLY A 173 3.09 11.71 11.86
CA GLY A 173 3.98 10.58 11.70
C GLY A 173 4.50 10.44 10.27
N VAL A 174 3.64 10.47 9.25
CA VAL A 174 4.06 10.30 7.85
C VAL A 174 4.92 11.46 7.34
N SER A 175 4.69 12.68 7.82
CA SER A 175 5.40 13.88 7.39
C SER A 175 6.66 14.18 8.21
N GLN A 176 6.92 13.44 9.30
CA GLN A 176 8.08 13.65 10.16
C GLN A 176 9.38 13.48 9.38
N ILE A 177 10.27 14.46 9.50
CA ILE A 177 11.60 14.41 8.90
C ILE A 177 12.47 13.44 9.71
N VAL A 178 13.21 12.59 9.01
CA VAL A 178 14.22 11.72 9.60
C VAL A 178 15.53 12.49 9.64
N GLU A 179 16.01 12.77 10.85
CA GLU A 179 17.24 13.56 11.07
C GLU A 179 18.47 12.69 11.29
N ASP A 180 18.30 11.39 11.55
CA ASP A 180 19.41 10.47 11.77
C ASP A 180 20.12 10.15 10.44
N ILE A 181 21.34 10.63 10.32
CA ILE A 181 22.18 10.40 9.13
C ILE A 181 22.55 8.94 8.93
N ASN A 182 22.50 8.11 9.98
CA ASN A 182 22.85 6.70 9.88
C ASN A 182 21.78 5.86 9.20
N ILE A 183 20.57 6.38 9.06
CA ILE A 183 19.46 5.73 8.34
C ILE A 183 19.00 6.52 7.12
N SER A 184 19.78 7.51 6.70
CA SER A 184 19.48 8.35 5.54
C SER A 184 20.30 7.91 4.32
N PRO A 185 19.65 7.46 3.23
CA PRO A 185 20.35 7.03 2.01
C PRO A 185 21.17 8.13 1.30
N ASP A 186 20.83 9.38 1.55
CA ASP A 186 21.54 10.54 1.03
C ASP A 186 21.51 11.67 2.06
N ILE A 187 22.68 12.06 2.57
CA ILE A 187 22.82 13.12 3.58
C ILE A 187 22.45 14.52 3.08
N HIS A 188 22.40 14.72 1.76
CA HIS A 188 22.02 15.99 1.14
C HIS A 188 20.52 16.13 0.91
N ARG A 189 19.76 15.01 1.09
CA ARG A 189 18.31 14.98 0.94
C ARG A 189 17.63 14.80 2.30
N LYS A 190 16.62 15.60 2.57
CA LYS A 190 15.74 15.38 3.72
C LYS A 190 14.70 14.32 3.39
N TYR A 191 14.79 13.19 4.05
CA TYR A 191 13.79 12.13 3.96
C TYR A 191 12.74 12.26 5.05
N ARG A 192 11.55 11.82 4.75
CA ARG A 192 10.46 11.67 5.73
C ARG A 192 10.27 10.20 6.10
N VAL A 193 9.58 9.96 7.19
CA VAL A 193 9.25 8.58 7.62
C VAL A 193 8.54 7.83 6.48
N ALA A 194 7.61 8.47 5.77
CA ALA A 194 6.93 7.87 4.63
C ALA A 194 7.88 7.40 3.51
N ASP A 195 9.00 8.07 3.31
CA ASP A 195 9.97 7.71 2.28
C ASP A 195 10.79 6.45 2.65
N LEU A 196 11.09 6.25 3.93
CA LEU A 196 12.07 5.26 4.38
C LEU A 196 11.44 4.01 5.01
N ILE A 197 10.25 4.12 5.60
CA ILE A 197 9.66 3.06 6.45
C ILE A 197 9.52 1.71 5.74
N THR A 198 9.17 1.70 4.47
CA THR A 198 8.99 0.46 3.71
C THR A 198 10.35 -0.23 3.46
N GLY A 199 11.37 0.53 3.06
CA GLY A 199 12.71 -0.01 2.85
C GLY A 199 13.35 -0.50 4.15
N TYR A 200 13.18 0.24 5.23
CA TYR A 200 13.57 -0.20 6.57
C TYR A 200 12.91 -1.54 6.95
N GLY A 201 11.61 -1.69 6.69
CA GLY A 201 10.90 -2.96 6.90
C GLY A 201 11.46 -4.13 6.07
N VAL A 202 11.97 -3.87 4.86
CA VAL A 202 12.64 -4.89 4.04
C VAL A 202 13.95 -5.33 4.70
N SER A 203 14.82 -4.40 5.11
CA SER A 203 16.10 -4.73 5.78
C SER A 203 15.88 -5.46 7.10
N GLU A 204 14.90 -5.03 7.90
CA GLU A 204 14.52 -5.73 9.14
C GLU A 204 14.02 -7.15 8.87
N SER A 205 13.29 -7.38 7.79
CA SER A 205 12.84 -8.72 7.41
C SER A 205 14.03 -9.65 7.10
N VAL A 206 15.07 -9.14 6.43
CA VAL A 206 16.30 -9.89 6.18
C VAL A 206 17.03 -10.19 7.50
N ARG A 207 17.17 -9.20 8.39
CA ARG A 207 17.78 -9.38 9.71
C ARG A 207 17.05 -10.44 10.53
N HIS A 208 15.70 -10.39 10.56
CA HIS A 208 14.87 -11.38 11.26
C HIS A 208 14.98 -12.78 10.64
N PHE A 209 15.13 -12.90 9.33
CA PHE A 209 15.38 -14.19 8.69
C PHE A 209 16.62 -14.88 9.28
N TYR A 210 17.76 -14.18 9.37
CA TYR A 210 18.97 -14.73 9.97
C TYR A 210 18.81 -15.02 11.47
N ASN A 211 18.08 -14.19 12.20
CA ASN A 211 17.80 -14.43 13.63
C ASN A 211 16.97 -15.71 13.86
N ILE A 212 16.04 -16.01 12.97
CA ILE A 212 15.14 -17.18 13.11
C ILE A 212 15.80 -18.46 12.60
N TYR A 213 16.46 -18.39 11.45
CA TYR A 213 17.01 -19.59 10.79
C TYR A 213 18.49 -19.81 11.06
N GLY A 214 19.14 -18.89 11.72
CA GLY A 214 20.57 -18.93 12.00
C GLY A 214 21.43 -18.52 10.81
N GLY A 215 22.71 -18.39 11.06
CA GLY A 215 23.73 -17.94 10.09
C GLY A 215 24.25 -16.54 10.41
N ASP A 216 25.31 -16.16 9.71
CA ASP A 216 25.92 -14.84 9.82
C ASP A 216 25.57 -14.00 8.61
N ILE A 217 24.99 -12.83 8.85
CA ILE A 217 24.67 -11.85 7.82
C ILE A 217 25.92 -11.10 7.34
N SER A 218 26.96 -11.05 8.18
CA SER A 218 28.21 -10.32 7.88
C SER A 218 28.89 -10.90 6.63
N GLY A 219 29.40 -10.04 5.78
CA GLY A 219 30.10 -10.44 4.56
C GLY A 219 29.22 -11.04 3.45
N LYS A 220 27.89 -11.06 3.61
CA LYS A 220 26.99 -11.47 2.53
C LYS A 220 26.95 -10.40 1.44
N ARG A 221 26.93 -10.85 0.18
CA ARG A 221 26.72 -9.97 -0.97
C ARG A 221 25.21 -9.84 -1.21
N VAL A 222 24.72 -8.61 -1.32
CA VAL A 222 23.33 -8.28 -1.59
C VAL A 222 23.23 -7.60 -2.95
N ILE A 223 22.22 -7.93 -3.71
CA ILE A 223 21.86 -7.25 -4.96
C ILE A 223 20.49 -6.61 -4.74
N ILE A 224 20.39 -5.31 -4.99
CA ILE A 224 19.14 -4.56 -4.89
C ILE A 224 18.74 -4.12 -6.29
N GLN A 225 17.59 -4.57 -6.74
CA GLN A 225 17.00 -4.15 -8.00
C GLN A 225 16.10 -2.94 -7.78
N GLY A 226 16.46 -1.79 -8.35
CA GLY A 226 15.76 -0.52 -8.18
C GLY A 226 16.37 0.34 -7.06
N TRP A 227 16.50 1.64 -7.33
CA TRP A 227 17.10 2.61 -6.41
C TRP A 227 16.13 3.78 -6.12
N GLY A 228 14.84 3.45 -5.91
CA GLY A 228 13.84 4.36 -5.38
C GLY A 228 13.85 4.38 -3.85
N ASN A 229 12.86 5.03 -3.24
CA ASN A 229 12.78 5.17 -1.78
C ASN A 229 12.92 3.81 -1.05
N VAL A 230 12.24 2.76 -1.53
CA VAL A 230 12.30 1.44 -0.90
C VAL A 230 13.68 0.78 -1.07
N GLY A 231 14.21 0.73 -2.30
CA GLY A 231 15.49 0.08 -2.55
C GLY A 231 16.67 0.79 -1.87
N ALA A 232 16.70 2.11 -1.92
CA ALA A 232 17.72 2.91 -1.24
C ALA A 232 17.66 2.74 0.29
N ALA A 233 16.47 2.84 0.89
CA ALA A 233 16.31 2.66 2.33
C ALA A 233 16.57 1.22 2.80
N ALA A 234 16.32 0.21 1.95
CA ALA A 234 16.63 -1.18 2.27
C ALA A 234 18.13 -1.49 2.21
N ALA A 235 18.90 -0.70 1.44
CA ALA A 235 20.36 -0.86 1.31
C ALA A 235 21.11 -0.28 2.50
N TYR A 236 20.54 0.68 3.16
CA TYR A 236 21.15 1.47 4.23
C TYR A 236 20.88 0.88 5.61
#